data_1dd8049de7bedb7fc7fa90e8f4b82456
#
_entry.id   1dd8049de7bedb7fc7fa90e8f4b82456
#
_cell.length_a   1.000
_cell.length_b   1.000
_cell.length_c   1.000
_cell.angle_alpha   90.00
_cell.angle_beta   90.00
_cell.angle_gamma   90.00
#
_symmetry.space_group_name_H-M   'P 1'
#
loop_
_entity.id
_entity.type
_entity.pdbx_description
1 polymer ?
#
loop_
_entity_poly.entity_id
_entity_poly.type
_entity_poly.pdbx_seq_one_letter_code
_entity_poly.pdbx_strand_id
1 'polypeptide(L)'
;VTSAFTIEAGSARLCDTYLTPLHYRGWNAALVYERFQAMRFSPENWIMRLDGRLSVDHTENPARNATMWNLDLRIGWGMMRRWHLPCNITLAAGGSTSVDGGARYLARNGNNPVSAKGAWNVSLTGMATWNVRLGRLPVTLRYQPEMPLAGIFFSPQYGELYYEIWLGDRDGLVHFAWPGNYFVLDNLLTADLRFGATALRIGYRGRVASSKVNNIVTREITNAFVIGVSGEWLSLSPGRTAIDEKIISAYY
;
A
#
# COMPACT_ATOMS: atom_id res chain seq x y z
N VAL A 1 19.60 -1.74 7.57
CA VAL A 1 18.48 -1.90 6.62
C VAL A 1 17.58 -3.00 7.12
N THR A 2 16.27 -2.76 7.19
CA THR A 2 15.28 -3.77 7.55
C THR A 2 14.43 -4.06 6.32
N SER A 3 14.31 -5.31 5.92
CA SER A 3 13.45 -5.74 4.82
C SER A 3 12.41 -6.74 5.31
N ALA A 4 11.22 -6.71 4.73
CA ALA A 4 10.14 -7.62 5.04
C ALA A 4 9.45 -8.11 3.77
N PHE A 5 9.08 -9.39 3.77
CA PHE A 5 8.20 -10.02 2.80
C PHE A 5 6.97 -10.52 3.51
N THR A 6 5.80 -10.09 3.06
CA THR A 6 4.53 -10.46 3.69
C THR A 6 3.52 -10.91 2.64
N ILE A 7 2.65 -11.81 3.07
CA ILE A 7 1.46 -12.25 2.35
C ILE A 7 0.27 -11.68 3.10
N GLU A 8 -0.68 -11.16 2.36
CA GLU A 8 -1.94 -10.66 2.88
C GLU A 8 -3.08 -11.52 2.33
N ALA A 9 -4.05 -11.84 3.17
CA ALA A 9 -5.26 -12.56 2.76
C ALA A 9 -6.47 -12.06 3.55
N GLY A 10 -7.58 -11.85 2.85
CA GLY A 10 -8.74 -11.30 3.51
C GLY A 10 -9.95 -11.08 2.60
N SER A 11 -10.72 -10.06 2.90
CA SER A 11 -11.96 -9.73 2.18
C SER A 11 -11.81 -8.48 1.32
N ALA A 12 -12.50 -8.46 0.17
CA ALA A 12 -12.62 -7.30 -0.69
C ALA A 12 -14.09 -6.95 -0.95
N ARG A 13 -14.34 -5.64 -1.07
CA ARG A 13 -15.61 -5.09 -1.57
C ARG A 13 -15.28 -4.10 -2.66
N LEU A 14 -15.84 -4.30 -3.85
CA LEU A 14 -15.58 -3.51 -5.03
C LEU A 14 -16.87 -2.92 -5.57
N CYS A 15 -16.79 -1.68 -6.04
CA CYS A 15 -17.80 -1.02 -6.84
C CYS A 15 -17.08 -0.22 -7.93
N ASP A 16 -17.50 -0.36 -9.16
CA ASP A 16 -16.97 0.38 -10.30
C ASP A 16 -18.11 0.66 -11.29
N THR A 17 -18.61 1.88 -11.27
CA THR A 17 -19.78 2.23 -12.08
C THR A 17 -19.46 2.33 -13.58
N TYR A 18 -18.19 2.30 -13.98
CA TYR A 18 -17.80 2.14 -15.37
C TYR A 18 -18.17 0.73 -15.90
N LEU A 19 -18.01 -0.30 -15.09
CA LEU A 19 -18.34 -1.68 -15.42
C LEU A 19 -19.77 -2.04 -15.05
N THR A 20 -20.22 -1.62 -13.85
CA THR A 20 -21.53 -1.98 -13.32
C THR A 20 -21.85 -1.14 -12.08
N PRO A 21 -23.10 -0.76 -11.83
CA PRO A 21 -23.51 -0.07 -10.62
C PRO A 21 -23.59 -0.97 -9.39
N LEU A 22 -23.40 -2.29 -9.54
CA LEU A 22 -23.54 -3.25 -8.45
C LEU A 22 -22.29 -3.30 -7.56
N HIS A 23 -22.51 -3.64 -6.30
CA HIS A 23 -21.44 -3.92 -5.35
C HIS A 23 -21.08 -5.39 -5.36
N TYR A 24 -19.79 -5.67 -5.49
CA TYR A 24 -19.20 -7.00 -5.49
C TYR A 24 -18.49 -7.27 -4.17
N ARG A 25 -18.51 -8.51 -3.69
CA ARG A 25 -17.86 -8.93 -2.44
C ARG A 25 -17.14 -10.26 -2.64
N GLY A 26 -15.97 -10.40 -2.01
CA GLY A 26 -15.22 -11.64 -2.12
C GLY A 26 -13.94 -11.60 -1.30
N TRP A 27 -12.91 -12.28 -1.79
CA TRP A 27 -11.62 -12.37 -1.13
C TRP A 27 -10.57 -11.49 -1.80
N ASN A 28 -9.57 -11.14 -1.01
CA ASN A 28 -8.35 -10.42 -1.40
C ASN A 28 -7.13 -11.25 -1.04
N ALA A 29 -6.12 -11.23 -1.88
CA ALA A 29 -4.78 -11.71 -1.58
C ALA A 29 -3.74 -10.72 -2.10
N ALA A 30 -2.62 -10.56 -1.38
CA ALA A 30 -1.52 -9.72 -1.84
C ALA A 30 -0.16 -10.24 -1.40
N LEU A 31 0.86 -9.90 -2.19
CA LEU A 31 2.28 -10.03 -1.87
C LEU A 31 2.86 -8.65 -1.66
N VAL A 32 3.59 -8.47 -0.56
CA VAL A 32 4.17 -7.18 -0.21
C VAL A 32 5.64 -7.33 0.11
N TYR A 33 6.45 -6.46 -0.47
CA TYR A 33 7.83 -6.21 -0.08
C TYR A 33 7.94 -4.82 0.53
N GLU A 34 8.65 -4.71 1.64
CA GLU A 34 8.90 -3.44 2.31
C GLU A 34 10.36 -3.38 2.77
N ARG A 35 10.99 -2.23 2.57
CA ARG A 35 12.37 -1.98 3.00
C ARG A 35 12.44 -0.62 3.70
N PHE A 36 13.02 -0.61 4.89
CA PHE A 36 13.42 0.58 5.61
C PHE A 36 14.93 0.73 5.64
N GLN A 37 15.41 1.94 5.48
CA GLN A 37 16.83 2.27 5.54
C GLN A 37 17.03 3.58 6.29
N ALA A 38 17.92 3.55 7.30
CA ALA A 38 18.38 4.78 7.95
C ALA A 38 19.21 5.61 6.97
N MET A 39 18.95 6.92 6.92
CA MET A 39 19.59 7.82 5.96
C MET A 39 20.99 8.19 6.43
N ARG A 40 21.97 8.17 5.52
CA ARG A 40 23.40 8.43 5.84
C ARG A 40 23.66 9.82 6.43
N PHE A 41 22.88 10.83 6.02
CA PHE A 41 23.06 12.21 6.48
C PHE A 41 22.56 12.43 7.93
N SER A 42 21.62 11.62 8.43
CA SER A 42 21.11 11.69 9.80
C SER A 42 20.43 10.36 10.16
N PRO A 43 21.22 9.31 10.44
CA PRO A 43 20.70 7.95 10.59
C PRO A 43 19.80 7.76 11.82
N GLU A 44 19.94 8.62 12.84
CA GLU A 44 19.10 8.58 14.04
C GLU A 44 17.69 9.17 13.77
N ASN A 45 17.61 10.19 12.91
CA ASN A 45 16.41 11.00 12.75
C ASN A 45 15.66 10.74 11.44
N TRP A 46 16.30 10.17 10.41
CA TRP A 46 15.68 10.03 9.11
C TRP A 46 15.73 8.60 8.59
N ILE A 47 14.60 8.13 8.12
CA ILE A 47 14.45 6.83 7.45
C ILE A 47 13.82 7.00 6.09
N MET A 48 14.28 6.18 5.16
CA MET A 48 13.67 5.96 3.85
C MET A 48 12.86 4.67 3.90
N ARG A 49 11.72 4.66 3.25
CA ARG A 49 10.88 3.49 2.98
C ARG A 49 10.81 3.27 1.47
N LEU A 50 10.96 2.03 1.06
CA LEU A 50 10.61 1.54 -0.28
C LEU A 50 9.64 0.39 -0.10
N ASP A 51 8.55 0.39 -0.83
CA ASP A 51 7.55 -0.68 -0.78
C ASP A 51 7.01 -1.04 -2.16
N GLY A 52 6.65 -2.30 -2.31
CA GLY A 52 5.94 -2.84 -3.46
C GLY A 52 4.81 -3.75 -3.00
N ARG A 53 3.64 -3.64 -3.61
CA ARG A 53 2.47 -4.47 -3.32
C ARG A 53 1.82 -4.91 -4.62
N LEU A 54 1.67 -6.22 -4.78
CA LEU A 54 0.89 -6.84 -5.85
C LEU A 54 -0.33 -7.50 -5.21
N SER A 55 -1.53 -7.12 -5.62
CA SER A 55 -2.77 -7.66 -5.05
C SER A 55 -3.73 -8.14 -6.12
N VAL A 56 -4.49 -9.15 -5.76
CA VAL A 56 -5.58 -9.71 -6.56
C VAL A 56 -6.84 -9.82 -5.70
N ASP A 57 -7.98 -9.41 -6.25
CA ASP A 57 -9.29 -9.60 -5.66
C ASP A 57 -10.16 -10.44 -6.60
N HIS A 58 -10.91 -11.36 -6.02
CA HIS A 58 -11.96 -12.11 -6.68
C HIS A 58 -13.27 -11.88 -5.94
N THR A 59 -14.22 -11.26 -6.63
CA THR A 59 -15.46 -10.81 -6.01
C THR A 59 -16.67 -11.21 -6.84
N GLU A 60 -17.80 -11.41 -6.19
CA GLU A 60 -19.07 -11.79 -6.80
C GLU A 60 -20.16 -10.76 -6.49
N ASN A 61 -21.11 -10.62 -7.40
CA ASN A 61 -22.30 -9.81 -7.18
C ASN A 61 -23.26 -10.49 -6.16
N PRO A 62 -24.27 -9.78 -5.62
CA PRO A 62 -25.21 -10.35 -4.66
C PRO A 62 -25.96 -11.60 -5.16
N ALA A 63 -26.22 -11.71 -6.45
CA ALA A 63 -26.90 -12.86 -7.05
C ALA A 63 -25.96 -14.04 -7.35
N ARG A 64 -24.64 -13.89 -7.14
CA ARG A 64 -23.57 -14.88 -7.41
C ARG A 64 -23.55 -15.42 -8.84
N ASN A 65 -23.98 -14.61 -9.80
CA ASN A 65 -24.03 -14.96 -11.22
C ASN A 65 -23.09 -14.12 -12.08
N ALA A 66 -22.26 -13.29 -11.48
CA ALA A 66 -21.21 -12.52 -12.14
C ALA A 66 -20.03 -12.31 -11.19
N THR A 67 -18.82 -12.46 -11.73
CA THR A 67 -17.56 -12.29 -11.01
C THR A 67 -16.80 -11.08 -11.53
N MET A 68 -16.16 -10.35 -10.62
CA MET A 68 -15.25 -9.26 -10.93
C MET A 68 -13.88 -9.58 -10.35
N TRP A 69 -12.86 -9.57 -11.19
CA TRP A 69 -11.45 -9.65 -10.82
C TRP A 69 -10.87 -8.24 -10.74
N ASN A 70 -9.95 -8.04 -9.83
CA ASN A 70 -9.16 -6.82 -9.73
C ASN A 70 -7.69 -7.21 -9.53
N LEU A 71 -6.81 -6.61 -10.31
CA LEU A 71 -5.36 -6.78 -10.18
C LEU A 71 -4.75 -5.39 -10.00
N ASP A 72 -4.00 -5.18 -8.93
CA ASP A 72 -3.32 -3.91 -8.66
C ASP A 72 -1.85 -4.13 -8.30
N LEU A 73 -0.98 -3.31 -8.90
CA LEU A 73 0.42 -3.18 -8.55
C LEU A 73 0.67 -1.76 -8.02
N ARG A 74 1.31 -1.68 -6.86
CA ARG A 74 1.77 -0.42 -6.29
C ARG A 74 3.27 -0.49 -6.04
N ILE A 75 3.96 0.60 -6.34
CA ILE A 75 5.37 0.84 -5.95
C ILE A 75 5.42 2.19 -5.26
N GLY A 76 5.98 2.23 -4.05
CA GLY A 76 6.05 3.41 -3.22
C GLY A 76 7.47 3.70 -2.73
N TRP A 77 7.78 4.97 -2.59
CA TRP A 77 9.00 5.47 -1.96
C TRP A 77 8.67 6.64 -1.05
N GLY A 78 9.29 6.70 0.12
CA GLY A 78 9.03 7.78 1.06
C GLY A 78 10.19 8.05 2.01
N MET A 79 10.14 9.20 2.66
CA MET A 79 11.05 9.58 3.72
C MET A 79 10.26 10.09 4.92
N MET A 80 10.69 9.68 6.13
CA MET A 80 10.07 10.07 7.37
C MET A 80 11.14 10.52 8.37
N ARG A 81 10.82 11.58 9.13
CA ARG A 81 11.58 11.97 10.29
C ARG A 81 11.12 11.19 11.52
N ARG A 82 12.06 10.73 12.33
CA ARG A 82 11.81 9.97 13.57
C ARG A 82 11.96 10.84 14.80
N TRP A 83 11.15 10.52 15.80
CA TRP A 83 11.25 11.09 17.16
C TRP A 83 11.18 9.93 18.15
N HIS A 84 12.22 9.82 18.97
CA HIS A 84 12.29 8.81 20.00
C HIS A 84 11.65 9.36 21.27
N LEU A 85 10.63 8.69 21.76
CA LEU A 85 9.88 9.04 22.95
C LEU A 85 10.27 8.10 24.12
N PRO A 86 9.96 8.49 25.38
CA PRO A 86 10.06 7.56 26.51
C PRO A 86 9.28 6.27 26.28
N CYS A 87 9.55 5.23 27.09
CA CYS A 87 8.87 3.93 27.04
C CYS A 87 9.09 3.13 25.75
N ASN A 88 10.23 3.32 25.06
CA ASN A 88 10.59 2.62 23.84
C ASN A 88 9.59 2.81 22.68
N ILE A 89 8.99 3.99 22.60
CA ILE A 89 8.11 4.41 21.52
C ILE A 89 8.93 5.25 20.53
N THR A 90 8.79 4.97 19.25
CA THR A 90 9.32 5.83 18.18
C THR A 90 8.17 6.23 17.27
N LEU A 91 8.01 7.52 17.07
CA LEU A 91 7.11 8.10 16.08
C LEU A 91 7.90 8.48 14.85
N ALA A 92 7.31 8.34 13.69
CA ALA A 92 7.86 8.87 12.45
C ALA A 92 6.73 9.47 11.60
N ALA A 93 7.02 10.57 10.92
CA ALA A 93 6.09 11.19 9.99
C ALA A 93 6.86 11.81 8.82
N GLY A 94 6.23 11.81 7.66
CA GLY A 94 6.84 12.36 6.46
C GLY A 94 5.97 12.21 5.23
N GLY A 95 6.59 12.31 4.07
CA GLY A 95 5.96 12.18 2.77
C GLY A 95 6.37 10.91 2.05
N SER A 96 5.48 10.42 1.21
CA SER A 96 5.77 9.34 0.27
C SER A 96 5.19 9.67 -1.11
N THR A 97 5.74 9.03 -2.12
CA THR A 97 5.17 9.02 -3.48
C THR A 97 4.94 7.59 -3.91
N SER A 98 3.88 7.34 -4.65
CA SER A 98 3.60 6.02 -5.21
C SER A 98 3.10 6.12 -6.64
N VAL A 99 3.39 5.05 -7.39
CA VAL A 99 2.75 4.75 -8.67
C VAL A 99 1.91 3.50 -8.46
N ASP A 100 0.64 3.64 -8.80
CA ASP A 100 -0.35 2.58 -8.70
C ASP A 100 -0.86 2.27 -10.12
N GLY A 101 -0.93 1.00 -10.50
CA GLY A 101 -1.44 0.57 -11.80
C GLY A 101 -2.18 -0.75 -11.68
N GLY A 102 -3.24 -0.92 -12.46
CA GLY A 102 -4.04 -2.13 -12.38
C GLY A 102 -5.20 -2.16 -13.36
N ALA A 103 -6.04 -3.18 -13.20
CA ALA A 103 -7.25 -3.33 -13.99
C ALA A 103 -8.31 -4.13 -13.24
N ARG A 104 -9.57 -3.79 -13.47
CA ARG A 104 -10.74 -4.59 -13.10
C ARG A 104 -11.29 -5.27 -14.33
N TYR A 105 -11.68 -6.52 -14.17
CA TYR A 105 -12.25 -7.33 -15.24
C TYR A 105 -13.60 -7.92 -14.80
N LEU A 106 -14.65 -7.61 -15.57
CA LEU A 106 -15.98 -8.13 -15.39
C LEU A 106 -16.41 -8.91 -16.64
N ALA A 107 -16.27 -10.24 -16.60
CA ALA A 107 -16.51 -11.12 -17.74
C ALA A 107 -17.95 -11.01 -18.33
N ARG A 108 -18.92 -10.63 -17.51
CA ARG A 108 -20.32 -10.48 -17.95
C ARG A 108 -20.57 -9.24 -18.80
N ASN A 109 -19.68 -8.26 -18.78
CA ASN A 109 -19.79 -7.05 -19.58
C ASN A 109 -19.18 -7.30 -20.97
N GLY A 110 -20.01 -7.60 -21.96
CA GLY A 110 -19.56 -8.03 -23.30
C GLY A 110 -18.89 -6.93 -24.13
N ASN A 111 -19.30 -5.67 -23.99
CA ASN A 111 -18.76 -4.57 -24.79
C ASN A 111 -17.47 -3.97 -24.21
N ASN A 112 -17.37 -3.88 -22.89
CA ASN A 112 -16.25 -3.23 -22.23
C ASN A 112 -15.98 -3.91 -20.89
N PRO A 113 -15.35 -5.10 -20.91
CA PRO A 113 -15.18 -5.91 -19.71
C PRO A 113 -14.08 -5.43 -18.77
N VAL A 114 -13.25 -4.48 -19.20
CA VAL A 114 -12.07 -4.00 -18.46
C VAL A 114 -12.24 -2.56 -18.03
N SER A 115 -11.82 -2.24 -16.80
CA SER A 115 -11.62 -0.88 -16.30
C SER A 115 -10.17 -0.75 -15.85
N ALA A 116 -9.35 -0.03 -16.63
CA ALA A 116 -7.96 0.22 -16.30
C ALA A 116 -7.85 1.25 -15.17
N LYS A 117 -6.81 1.15 -14.38
CA LYS A 117 -6.49 2.07 -13.30
C LYS A 117 -5.04 2.49 -13.39
N GLY A 118 -4.79 3.75 -13.16
CA GLY A 118 -3.44 4.30 -13.05
C GLY A 118 -3.49 5.54 -12.16
N ALA A 119 -2.54 5.67 -11.26
CA ALA A 119 -2.40 6.85 -10.45
C ALA A 119 -0.93 7.08 -10.08
N TRP A 120 -0.58 8.34 -9.93
CA TRP A 120 0.64 8.78 -9.26
C TRP A 120 0.24 9.68 -8.10
N ASN A 121 0.72 9.36 -6.91
CA ASN A 121 0.28 10.00 -5.68
C ASN A 121 1.46 10.56 -4.89
N VAL A 122 1.23 11.69 -4.24
CA VAL A 122 2.03 12.23 -3.14
C VAL A 122 1.20 12.13 -1.88
N SER A 123 1.72 11.41 -0.87
CA SER A 123 0.98 11.02 0.32
C SER A 123 1.65 11.53 1.60
N LEU A 124 0.82 11.78 2.61
CA LEU A 124 1.28 11.86 3.99
C LEU A 124 1.38 10.44 4.55
N THR A 125 2.50 10.12 5.18
CA THR A 125 2.73 8.84 5.84
C THR A 125 3.17 9.06 7.28
N GLY A 126 2.63 8.26 8.18
CA GLY A 126 3.02 8.22 9.59
C GLY A 126 3.39 6.82 10.00
N MET A 127 4.18 6.70 11.06
CA MET A 127 4.50 5.41 11.66
C MET A 127 4.71 5.59 13.17
N ALA A 128 4.10 4.72 13.95
CA ALA A 128 4.36 4.58 15.38
C ALA A 128 4.86 3.16 15.63
N THR A 129 6.00 3.02 16.29
CA THR A 129 6.53 1.74 16.73
C THR A 129 6.67 1.72 18.24
N TRP A 130 6.33 0.61 18.85
CA TRP A 130 6.48 0.37 20.27
C TRP A 130 7.21 -0.95 20.51
N ASN A 131 8.42 -0.85 21.09
CA ASN A 131 9.24 -2.01 21.42
C ASN A 131 8.92 -2.48 22.85
N VAL A 132 8.33 -3.66 22.93
CA VAL A 132 7.93 -4.32 24.18
C VAL A 132 8.61 -5.67 24.33
N ARG A 133 8.57 -6.25 25.52
CA ARG A 133 9.01 -7.62 25.79
C ARG A 133 7.85 -8.44 26.31
N LEU A 134 7.55 -9.52 25.64
CA LEU A 134 6.59 -10.54 26.08
C LEU A 134 7.36 -11.69 26.71
N GLY A 135 7.62 -11.61 28.02
CA GLY A 135 8.54 -12.50 28.70
C GLY A 135 9.97 -12.31 28.19
N ARG A 136 10.53 -13.33 27.54
CA ARG A 136 11.88 -13.28 26.93
C ARG A 136 11.87 -12.85 25.46
N LEU A 137 10.71 -12.80 24.84
CA LEU A 137 10.58 -12.49 23.41
C LEU A 137 10.44 -10.98 23.21
N PRO A 138 11.37 -10.32 22.50
CA PRO A 138 11.19 -8.95 22.10
C PRO A 138 10.16 -8.85 20.96
N VAL A 139 9.21 -7.93 21.10
CA VAL A 139 8.12 -7.70 20.15
C VAL A 139 8.11 -6.23 19.78
N THR A 140 7.98 -5.94 18.48
CA THR A 140 7.78 -4.58 17.98
C THR A 140 6.37 -4.45 17.42
N LEU A 141 5.54 -3.66 18.09
CA LEU A 141 4.23 -3.27 17.55
C LEU A 141 4.42 -2.07 16.63
N ARG A 142 3.77 -2.07 15.47
CA ARG A 142 3.78 -0.95 14.51
C ARG A 142 2.36 -0.63 14.05
N TYR A 143 2.06 0.67 14.02
CA TYR A 143 0.92 1.22 13.31
C TYR A 143 1.42 2.21 12.26
N GLN A 144 0.92 2.09 11.03
CA GLN A 144 1.36 2.92 9.91
C GLN A 144 0.17 3.30 9.03
N PRO A 145 -0.35 4.53 9.18
CA PRO A 145 -1.31 5.13 8.26
C PRO A 145 -0.61 5.78 7.07
N GLU A 146 -1.28 5.76 5.92
CA GLU A 146 -0.87 6.49 4.73
C GLU A 146 -2.10 7.02 3.98
N MET A 147 -2.04 8.29 3.53
CA MET A 147 -3.12 8.98 2.83
C MET A 147 -2.56 9.88 1.73
N PRO A 148 -2.92 9.68 0.45
CA PRO A 148 -2.64 10.63 -0.63
C PRO A 148 -3.27 12.00 -0.37
N LEU A 149 -2.48 13.05 -0.58
CA LEU A 149 -2.91 14.44 -0.47
C LEU A 149 -3.08 15.10 -1.84
N ALA A 150 -2.23 14.70 -2.80
CA ALA A 150 -2.23 15.22 -4.15
C ALA A 150 -1.69 14.18 -5.12
N GLY A 151 -2.02 14.29 -6.40
CA GLY A 151 -1.53 13.40 -7.43
C GLY A 151 -2.27 13.58 -8.74
N ILE A 152 -2.14 12.58 -9.59
CA ILE A 152 -2.91 12.43 -10.81
C ILE A 152 -3.43 11.00 -10.93
N PHE A 153 -4.59 10.82 -11.53
CA PHE A 153 -5.13 9.50 -11.78
C PHE A 153 -5.88 9.43 -13.10
N PHE A 154 -5.91 8.24 -13.66
CA PHE A 154 -6.61 7.93 -14.89
C PHE A 154 -8.06 7.56 -14.60
N SER A 155 -9.00 8.13 -15.37
CA SER A 155 -10.40 7.72 -15.41
C SER A 155 -10.99 8.10 -16.77
N PRO A 156 -11.55 7.15 -17.52
CA PRO A 156 -12.28 7.47 -18.76
C PRO A 156 -13.57 8.23 -18.45
N GLN A 157 -14.25 8.70 -19.46
CA GLN A 157 -15.61 9.20 -19.32
C GLN A 157 -16.63 8.05 -19.20
N TYR A 158 -17.76 8.34 -18.58
CA TYR A 158 -18.83 7.34 -18.49
C TYR A 158 -19.37 6.99 -19.88
N GLY A 159 -19.28 5.70 -20.25
CA GLY A 159 -19.70 5.20 -21.55
C GLY A 159 -18.62 5.23 -22.64
N GLU A 160 -17.49 5.86 -22.38
CA GLU A 160 -16.36 5.89 -23.31
C GLU A 160 -15.71 4.49 -23.43
N LEU A 161 -15.44 4.05 -24.65
CA LEU A 161 -14.81 2.78 -24.91
C LEU A 161 -13.29 2.93 -25.02
N TYR A 162 -12.52 1.94 -24.54
CA TYR A 162 -11.05 1.95 -24.74
C TYR A 162 -10.65 1.95 -26.21
N TYR A 163 -11.52 1.49 -27.10
CA TYR A 163 -11.32 1.59 -28.55
C TYR A 163 -11.33 3.05 -29.03
N GLU A 164 -12.20 3.89 -28.50
CA GLU A 164 -12.26 5.33 -28.81
C GLU A 164 -10.98 6.04 -28.32
N ILE A 165 -10.52 5.70 -27.10
CA ILE A 165 -9.24 6.20 -26.55
C ILE A 165 -8.07 5.79 -27.47
N TRP A 166 -8.07 4.54 -27.96
CA TRP A 166 -7.05 4.06 -28.88
C TRP A 166 -7.09 4.79 -30.23
N LEU A 167 -8.27 5.16 -30.73
CA LEU A 167 -8.45 5.95 -31.95
C LEU A 167 -8.04 7.43 -31.79
N GLY A 168 -7.75 7.89 -30.58
CA GLY A 168 -7.21 9.23 -30.33
C GLY A 168 -8.10 10.14 -29.48
N ASP A 169 -9.26 9.70 -29.04
CA ASP A 169 -10.06 10.42 -28.03
C ASP A 169 -9.39 10.25 -26.66
N ARG A 170 -8.68 11.30 -26.23
CA ARG A 170 -7.88 11.28 -24.99
C ARG A 170 -8.24 12.43 -24.05
N ASP A 171 -9.28 13.18 -24.37
CA ASP A 171 -9.68 14.35 -23.58
C ASP A 171 -10.27 13.92 -22.24
N GLY A 172 -9.81 14.56 -21.17
CA GLY A 172 -10.34 14.33 -19.83
C GLY A 172 -10.05 12.95 -19.22
N LEU A 173 -9.00 12.24 -19.69
CA LEU A 173 -8.61 10.93 -19.14
C LEU A 173 -7.75 11.04 -17.87
N VAL A 174 -7.02 12.13 -17.71
CA VAL A 174 -6.12 12.35 -16.57
C VAL A 174 -6.65 13.47 -15.69
N HIS A 175 -6.80 13.17 -14.42
CA HIS A 175 -7.39 14.07 -13.44
C HIS A 175 -6.44 14.36 -12.31
N PHE A 176 -6.48 15.60 -11.80
CA PHE A 176 -5.81 15.94 -10.56
C PHE A 176 -6.50 15.22 -9.39
N ALA A 177 -5.70 14.51 -8.59
CA ALA A 177 -6.16 13.77 -7.41
C ALA A 177 -6.00 14.64 -6.16
N TRP A 178 -7.06 14.73 -5.37
CA TRP A 178 -7.08 15.32 -4.04
C TRP A 178 -8.15 14.62 -3.19
N PRO A 179 -8.13 14.68 -1.85
CA PRO A 179 -9.01 13.86 -1.01
C PRO A 179 -10.52 14.00 -1.27
N GLY A 180 -10.97 15.06 -1.97
CA GLY A 180 -12.38 15.24 -2.33
C GLY A 180 -12.86 14.44 -3.55
N ASN A 181 -11.96 14.11 -4.48
CA ASN A 181 -12.28 13.31 -5.68
C ASN A 181 -11.55 11.97 -5.76
N TYR A 182 -10.43 11.84 -5.05
CA TYR A 182 -9.61 10.63 -4.97
C TYR A 182 -9.14 10.45 -3.52
N PHE A 183 -9.83 9.62 -2.78
CA PHE A 183 -9.54 9.33 -1.37
C PHE A 183 -9.00 7.92 -1.23
N VAL A 184 -7.85 7.79 -0.57
CA VAL A 184 -7.31 6.49 -0.15
C VAL A 184 -6.84 6.65 1.29
N LEU A 185 -7.18 5.68 2.12
CA LEU A 185 -6.64 5.53 3.47
C LEU A 185 -6.15 4.09 3.63
N ASP A 186 -4.86 3.92 3.80
CA ASP A 186 -4.21 2.64 4.06
C ASP A 186 -3.75 2.61 5.51
N ASN A 187 -4.18 1.61 6.27
CA ASN A 187 -3.80 1.42 7.66
C ASN A 187 -3.17 0.05 7.83
N LEU A 188 -1.93 0.02 8.29
CA LEU A 188 -1.19 -1.20 8.58
C LEU A 188 -0.87 -1.28 10.06
N LEU A 189 -1.33 -2.33 10.72
CA LEU A 189 -1.00 -2.68 12.10
C LEU A 189 -0.25 -4.01 12.09
N THR A 190 0.97 -4.07 12.64
CA THR A 190 1.76 -5.30 12.70
C THR A 190 2.40 -5.50 14.06
N ALA A 191 2.66 -6.76 14.38
CA ALA A 191 3.52 -7.19 15.48
C ALA A 191 4.64 -8.06 14.91
N ASP A 192 5.88 -7.62 15.13
CA ASP A 192 7.09 -8.34 14.73
C ASP A 192 7.65 -9.07 15.95
N LEU A 193 7.54 -10.41 15.95
CA LEU A 193 8.09 -11.31 16.97
C LEU A 193 9.56 -11.60 16.60
N ARG A 194 10.50 -11.04 17.35
CA ARG A 194 11.92 -11.05 16.95
C ARG A 194 12.67 -12.29 17.46
N PHE A 195 13.38 -12.96 16.56
CA PHE A 195 14.23 -14.11 16.82
C PHE A 195 15.64 -13.82 16.28
N GLY A 196 16.43 -13.06 17.07
CA GLY A 196 17.73 -12.57 16.61
C GLY A 196 17.61 -11.52 15.51
N ALA A 197 18.25 -11.77 14.36
CA ALA A 197 18.23 -10.86 13.20
C ALA A 197 16.97 -10.98 12.33
N THR A 198 16.12 -11.98 12.59
CA THR A 198 14.87 -12.21 11.87
C THR A 198 13.67 -12.04 12.78
N ALA A 199 12.52 -11.76 12.21
CA ALA A 199 11.26 -11.68 12.95
C ALA A 199 10.13 -12.30 12.13
N LEU A 200 9.19 -12.94 12.83
CA LEU A 200 7.90 -13.31 12.29
C LEU A 200 6.99 -12.07 12.41
N ARG A 201 6.44 -11.63 11.29
CA ARG A 201 5.47 -10.53 11.23
C ARG A 201 4.07 -11.09 11.13
N ILE A 202 3.20 -10.64 12.01
CA ILE A 202 1.76 -10.87 11.94
C ILE A 202 1.04 -9.53 12.03
N GLY A 203 -0.13 -9.40 11.41
CA GLY A 203 -0.82 -8.12 11.46
C GLY A 203 -2.13 -8.06 10.70
N TYR A 204 -2.58 -6.83 10.51
CA TYR A 204 -3.80 -6.51 9.81
C TYR A 204 -3.58 -5.27 8.93
N ARG A 205 -4.11 -5.32 7.70
CA ARG A 205 -4.21 -4.15 6.81
C ARG A 205 -5.65 -3.86 6.49
N GLY A 206 -6.06 -2.62 6.74
CA GLY A 206 -7.34 -2.07 6.30
C GLY A 206 -7.12 -0.97 5.28
N ARG A 207 -7.68 -1.12 4.08
CA ARG A 207 -7.58 -0.10 3.03
C ARG A 207 -8.97 0.29 2.55
N VAL A 208 -9.19 1.59 2.44
CA VAL A 208 -10.37 2.20 1.83
C VAL A 208 -9.90 3.09 0.69
N ALA A 209 -10.40 2.87 -0.51
CA ALA A 209 -10.15 3.71 -1.66
C ALA A 209 -11.47 4.10 -2.32
N SER A 210 -11.58 5.35 -2.74
CA SER A 210 -12.75 5.87 -3.46
C SER A 210 -12.32 6.94 -4.43
N SER A 211 -12.83 6.89 -5.66
CA SER A 211 -12.71 8.01 -6.60
C SER A 211 -14.06 8.37 -7.19
N LYS A 212 -14.21 9.66 -7.53
CA LYS A 212 -15.42 10.19 -8.17
C LYS A 212 -15.04 11.27 -9.18
N VAL A 213 -15.15 10.94 -10.44
CA VAL A 213 -14.87 11.85 -11.57
C VAL A 213 -15.61 11.36 -12.81
N ASN A 214 -15.91 12.22 -13.77
CA ASN A 214 -16.55 11.87 -15.06
C ASN A 214 -17.84 11.05 -14.90
N ASN A 215 -18.64 11.29 -13.86
CA ASN A 215 -19.81 10.48 -13.48
C ASN A 215 -19.49 9.00 -13.15
N ILE A 216 -18.21 8.64 -13.03
CA ILE A 216 -17.76 7.33 -12.58
C ILE A 216 -17.43 7.40 -11.10
N VAL A 217 -17.94 6.41 -10.35
CA VAL A 217 -17.61 6.21 -8.94
C VAL A 217 -16.91 4.86 -8.81
N THR A 218 -15.71 4.87 -8.27
CA THR A 218 -15.04 3.63 -7.86
C THR A 218 -14.94 3.58 -6.34
N ARG A 219 -15.13 2.41 -5.77
CA ARG A 219 -14.92 2.15 -4.34
C ARG A 219 -14.27 0.78 -4.16
N GLU A 220 -13.34 0.75 -3.25
CA GLU A 220 -12.62 -0.46 -2.86
C GLU A 220 -12.41 -0.44 -1.35
N ILE A 221 -12.82 -1.49 -0.68
CA ILE A 221 -12.57 -1.69 0.74
C ILE A 221 -11.98 -3.09 0.89
N THR A 222 -10.74 -3.15 1.37
CA THR A 222 -10.07 -4.42 1.66
C THR A 222 -9.70 -4.49 3.13
N ASN A 223 -9.85 -5.69 3.70
CA ASN A 223 -9.46 -6.01 5.06
C ASN A 223 -8.71 -7.32 5.01
N ALA A 224 -7.43 -7.31 5.33
CA ALA A 224 -6.57 -8.48 5.19
C ALA A 224 -5.77 -8.75 6.45
N PHE A 225 -5.63 -10.02 6.77
CA PHE A 225 -4.65 -10.52 7.71
C PHE A 225 -3.28 -10.54 7.04
N VAL A 226 -2.24 -10.17 7.78
CA VAL A 226 -0.86 -10.05 7.29
C VAL A 226 0.00 -11.07 8.01
N ILE A 227 0.76 -11.86 7.25
CA ILE A 227 1.78 -12.77 7.80
C ILE A 227 3.03 -12.70 6.93
N GLY A 228 4.20 -12.79 7.55
CA GLY A 228 5.45 -12.77 6.80
C GLY A 228 6.68 -12.79 7.67
N VAL A 229 7.81 -12.52 7.03
CA VAL A 229 9.11 -12.49 7.68
C VAL A 229 9.77 -11.14 7.45
N SER A 230 10.45 -10.65 8.47
CA SER A 230 11.31 -9.48 8.37
C SER A 230 12.71 -9.80 8.85
N GLY A 231 13.70 -9.09 8.33
CA GLY A 231 15.10 -9.28 8.70
C GLY A 231 15.86 -7.97 8.70
N GLU A 232 16.83 -7.87 9.61
CA GLU A 232 17.79 -6.78 9.62
C GLU A 232 19.05 -7.17 8.86
N TRP A 233 19.41 -6.35 7.88
CA TRP A 233 20.62 -6.52 7.08
C TRP A 233 21.58 -5.38 7.32
N LEU A 234 22.81 -5.68 7.70
CA LEU A 234 23.87 -4.69 7.74
C LEU A 234 24.28 -4.38 6.29
N SER A 235 24.09 -3.13 5.87
CA SER A 235 24.65 -2.65 4.60
C SER A 235 26.14 -2.34 4.84
N LEU A 236 27.00 -3.34 4.67
CA LEU A 236 28.44 -3.14 4.67
C LEU A 236 28.84 -2.48 3.35
N SER A 237 29.28 -1.25 3.38
CA SER A 237 29.98 -0.65 2.24
C SER A 237 31.33 -1.36 2.08
N PRO A 238 31.70 -1.87 0.88
CA PRO A 238 33.01 -2.44 0.66
C PRO A 238 34.09 -1.40 0.99
N GLY A 239 34.97 -1.69 1.94
CA GLY A 239 36.07 -0.81 2.35
C GLY A 239 35.95 -0.13 3.73
N ARG A 240 34.87 -0.32 4.48
CA ARG A 240 34.78 0.12 5.88
C ARG A 240 34.79 -1.09 6.81
N THR A 241 35.81 -1.15 7.65
CA THR A 241 35.88 -2.11 8.76
C THR A 241 34.83 -1.75 9.79
N ALA A 242 34.02 -2.75 10.18
CA ALA A 242 32.88 -2.65 11.09
C ALA A 242 33.26 -2.37 12.57
N ILE A 243 34.40 -1.82 12.85
CA ILE A 243 34.99 -1.82 14.22
C ILE A 243 34.56 -0.63 15.06
N ASP A 244 34.04 0.48 14.48
CA ASP A 244 33.78 1.70 15.26
C ASP A 244 32.44 2.44 14.95
N GLU A 245 31.52 1.88 14.20
CA GLU A 245 30.25 2.56 13.93
C GLU A 245 29.11 2.00 14.77
N LYS A 246 28.50 2.84 15.59
CA LYS A 246 27.24 2.58 16.28
C LYS A 246 26.19 2.08 15.26
N ILE A 247 25.80 0.82 15.37
CA ILE A 247 24.78 0.24 14.50
C ILE A 247 23.41 0.81 14.90
N ILE A 248 22.81 1.58 13.99
CA ILE A 248 21.48 2.16 14.19
C ILE A 248 20.49 1.35 13.38
N SER A 249 19.49 0.76 14.06
CA SER A 249 18.38 0.11 13.39
C SER A 249 17.53 1.13 12.62
N ALA A 250 17.11 0.77 11.42
CA ALA A 250 16.19 1.59 10.63
C ALA A 250 14.75 1.49 11.13
N TYR A 251 14.43 0.47 11.93
CA TYR A 251 13.06 0.10 12.23
C TYR A 251 12.83 -0.23 13.71
N TYR A 252 13.78 -0.90 14.38
CA TYR A 252 13.68 -1.36 15.78
C TYR A 252 14.35 -0.40 16.75
#